data_b3b4dfcb34d6f005919a394649729f93
#
_entry.id   b3b4dfcb34d6f005919a394649729f93
#
_cell.length_a   1.000
_cell.length_b   1.000
_cell.length_c   1.000
_cell.angle_alpha   90.00
_cell.angle_beta   90.00
_cell.angle_gamma   90.00
#
_symmetry.space_group_name_H-M   'P 1'
#
loop_
_entity.id
_entity.type
_entity.pdbx_description
1 polymer ?
#
loop_
_entity_poly.entity_id
_entity_poly.type
_entity_poly.pdbx_seq_one_letter_code
_entity_poly.pdbx_strand_id
1 'polypeptide(L)'
;MKKLLAIILAALMLVPMLAACDRSGTQKGDYKVAMITDYGDITDQSFNQTTYEACKEYCDANKIDFQYFKPAGDSTEERVAKVEEAIDGGYNIIVMPGFAFAGTLYQVQDKEEYKDVKFIALDVSEYDLFDCFYKHDETGARAGLIDENNKEHISENVYCAVYKEELCGYMAGYAAVKLGYTHLGFLGGMAVPAVVRYGYGFVQGADAAAKELDKKVELNYIYGGQFNGDADITAVMDTWYGKGTEVVFACGGGIYTSAAEAAKKAGGKVIGVDVDQAAIIDGKYGKGITVTSAMKGLYPATYDTLKAVIIDGKWADYAGKIVTLGLVNGDDATKNYVQIPMDSTQFADGKFTKDDYAKLVKDMFDGKVTVSNDTTKMPTVTNVTVDDQGKIK
;
A
#
# COMPACT_ATOMS: atom_id res chain seq x y z
N MET A 1 -7.52 73.95 -19.06
CA MET A 1 -7.39 73.12 -17.86
C MET A 1 -8.52 72.08 -17.70
N LYS A 2 -9.78 72.34 -18.06
CA LYS A 2 -10.90 71.38 -17.92
C LYS A 2 -10.88 70.17 -18.89
N LYS A 3 -10.21 70.29 -20.04
CA LYS A 3 -10.11 69.17 -21.02
C LYS A 3 -8.94 68.19 -20.73
N LEU A 4 -7.94 68.66 -19.99
CA LEU A 4 -6.81 67.73 -19.57
C LEU A 4 -7.18 66.82 -18.41
N LEU A 5 -8.11 67.28 -17.53
CA LEU A 5 -8.58 66.53 -16.40
C LEU A 5 -9.49 65.32 -16.80
N ALA A 6 -10.21 65.45 -17.90
CA ALA A 6 -11.12 64.45 -18.43
C ALA A 6 -10.36 63.26 -19.08
N ILE A 7 -9.18 63.50 -19.64
CA ILE A 7 -8.33 62.42 -20.24
C ILE A 7 -7.58 61.64 -19.20
N ILE A 8 -7.21 62.26 -18.08
CA ILE A 8 -6.53 61.57 -16.96
C ILE A 8 -7.52 60.67 -16.18
N LEU A 9 -8.80 61.09 -16.05
CA LEU A 9 -9.81 60.25 -15.41
C LEU A 9 -10.25 59.05 -16.27
N ALA A 10 -10.22 59.18 -17.61
CA ALA A 10 -10.53 58.10 -18.54
C ALA A 10 -9.39 57.03 -18.62
N ALA A 11 -8.13 57.43 -18.40
CA ALA A 11 -6.99 56.54 -18.38
C ALA A 11 -6.85 55.74 -17.05
N LEU A 12 -7.45 56.23 -15.96
CA LEU A 12 -7.45 55.56 -14.66
C LEU A 12 -8.56 54.50 -14.50
N MET A 13 -9.55 54.45 -15.41
CA MET A 13 -10.62 53.42 -15.40
C MET A 13 -10.35 52.20 -16.31
N LEU A 14 -9.25 52.20 -17.05
CA LEU A 14 -8.89 51.11 -17.97
C LEU A 14 -7.83 50.12 -17.43
N VAL A 15 -7.35 50.29 -16.20
CA VAL A 15 -6.30 49.46 -15.63
C VAL A 15 -6.78 48.33 -14.72
N PRO A 16 -8.04 48.22 -14.24
CA PRO A 16 -8.45 47.07 -13.46
C PRO A 16 -9.10 45.92 -14.26
N MET A 17 -9.08 45.90 -15.60
CA MET A 17 -9.70 44.84 -16.39
C MET A 17 -8.72 43.81 -16.99
N LEU A 18 -7.45 43.89 -16.69
CA LEU A 18 -6.44 42.93 -17.18
C LEU A 18 -5.79 42.06 -16.08
N ALA A 19 -6.34 42.09 -14.87
CA ALA A 19 -5.89 41.21 -13.76
C ALA A 19 -6.95 40.20 -13.35
N ALA A 20 -7.86 39.81 -14.23
CA ALA A 20 -8.91 38.82 -13.96
C ALA A 20 -8.97 37.78 -15.07
N CYS A 21 -7.85 37.12 -15.34
CA CYS A 21 -7.80 35.88 -16.11
C CYS A 21 -6.52 35.17 -15.72
N ASP A 22 -6.54 34.44 -14.62
CA ASP A 22 -5.96 33.14 -14.42
C ASP A 22 -6.31 32.63 -12.99
N ARG A 23 -7.56 32.28 -12.82
CA ARG A 23 -8.01 31.45 -11.70
C ARG A 23 -8.88 30.34 -12.26
N SER A 24 -8.29 29.48 -13.08
CA SER A 24 -8.81 28.14 -13.32
C SER A 24 -8.26 27.16 -12.26
N GLY A 25 -8.22 27.57 -11.02
CA GLY A 25 -8.06 26.66 -9.89
C GLY A 25 -9.46 26.25 -9.45
N THR A 26 -9.79 24.98 -9.58
CA THR A 26 -10.97 24.37 -8.98
C THR A 26 -11.04 24.79 -7.50
N GLN A 27 -12.15 25.40 -7.08
CA GLN A 27 -12.26 25.84 -5.69
C GLN A 27 -12.47 24.61 -4.80
N LYS A 28 -12.05 24.66 -3.53
CA LYS A 28 -12.20 23.57 -2.54
C LYS A 28 -13.62 23.00 -2.46
N GLY A 29 -14.65 23.82 -2.75
CA GLY A 29 -16.07 23.42 -2.77
C GLY A 29 -16.48 22.56 -3.97
N ASP A 30 -15.62 22.45 -4.99
CA ASP A 30 -15.92 21.70 -6.21
C ASP A 30 -15.48 20.23 -6.15
N TYR A 31 -14.75 19.83 -5.10
CA TYR A 31 -14.29 18.46 -4.93
C TYR A 31 -15.20 17.64 -4.02
N LYS A 32 -15.53 16.43 -4.47
CA LYS A 32 -16.15 15.35 -3.71
C LYS A 32 -15.33 14.11 -3.85
N VAL A 33 -15.08 13.41 -2.74
CA VAL A 33 -14.22 12.24 -2.68
C VAL A 33 -15.05 10.98 -2.52
N ALA A 34 -14.87 10.01 -3.42
CA ALA A 34 -15.36 8.66 -3.25
C ALA A 34 -14.20 7.70 -3.03
N MET A 35 -14.39 6.71 -2.15
CA MET A 35 -13.51 5.56 -2.06
C MET A 35 -14.27 4.32 -2.54
N ILE A 36 -13.67 3.53 -3.42
CA ILE A 36 -14.21 2.26 -3.85
C ILE A 36 -13.36 1.17 -3.21
N THR A 37 -13.95 0.26 -2.43
CA THR A 37 -13.19 -0.89 -1.91
C THR A 37 -12.93 -1.89 -3.04
N ASP A 38 -11.88 -2.69 -2.94
CA ASP A 38 -11.66 -3.79 -3.88
C ASP A 38 -12.73 -4.89 -3.73
N TYR A 39 -12.46 -5.95 -3.01
CA TYR A 39 -13.41 -6.96 -2.51
C TYR A 39 -13.31 -7.10 -0.98
N GLY A 40 -12.40 -6.35 -0.35
CA GLY A 40 -12.26 -6.25 1.08
C GLY A 40 -13.37 -5.42 1.73
N ASP A 41 -13.26 -5.26 3.02
CA ASP A 41 -14.19 -4.48 3.83
C ASP A 41 -13.45 -3.35 4.54
N ILE A 42 -14.12 -2.23 4.79
CA ILE A 42 -13.59 -1.12 5.59
C ILE A 42 -13.35 -1.48 7.06
N THR A 43 -13.52 -2.74 7.43
CA THR A 43 -13.27 -3.30 8.76
C THR A 43 -12.19 -4.40 8.74
N ASP A 44 -11.39 -4.47 7.68
CA ASP A 44 -10.36 -5.51 7.47
C ASP A 44 -9.15 -5.37 8.41
N GLN A 45 -9.11 -4.31 9.21
CA GLN A 45 -8.01 -3.99 10.13
C GLN A 45 -6.65 -3.84 9.43
N SER A 46 -6.67 -3.47 8.15
CA SER A 46 -5.51 -3.37 7.29
C SER A 46 -5.75 -2.39 6.14
N PHE A 47 -5.75 -2.86 4.91
CA PHE A 47 -5.63 -2.08 3.68
C PHE A 47 -6.84 -1.17 3.40
N ASN A 48 -8.04 -1.75 3.31
CA ASN A 48 -9.26 -0.99 3.00
C ASN A 48 -9.66 -0.07 4.15
N GLN A 49 -9.59 -0.56 5.40
CA GLN A 49 -9.92 0.24 6.57
C GLN A 49 -9.02 1.48 6.68
N THR A 50 -7.71 1.32 6.55
CA THR A 50 -6.76 2.43 6.69
C THR A 50 -6.96 3.49 5.61
N THR A 51 -7.22 3.07 4.37
CA THR A 51 -7.52 4.00 3.27
C THR A 51 -8.84 4.73 3.50
N TYR A 52 -9.88 4.02 3.98
CA TYR A 52 -11.16 4.61 4.36
C TYR A 52 -11.00 5.65 5.47
N GLU A 53 -10.27 5.33 6.53
CA GLU A 53 -10.03 6.23 7.65
C GLU A 53 -9.30 7.50 7.20
N ALA A 54 -8.28 7.37 6.35
CA ALA A 54 -7.55 8.51 5.79
C ALA A 54 -8.44 9.42 4.94
N CYS A 55 -9.26 8.85 4.06
CA CYS A 55 -10.21 9.60 3.25
C CYS A 55 -11.24 10.33 4.13
N LYS A 56 -11.84 9.58 5.08
CA LYS A 56 -12.87 10.11 5.96
C LYS A 56 -12.35 11.23 6.85
N GLU A 57 -11.24 11.02 7.52
CA GLU A 57 -10.62 12.01 8.41
C GLU A 57 -10.24 13.28 7.65
N TYR A 58 -9.61 13.12 6.48
CA TYR A 58 -9.28 14.25 5.62
C TYR A 58 -10.51 15.04 5.21
N CYS A 59 -11.56 14.36 4.74
CA CYS A 59 -12.77 15.00 4.24
C CYS A 59 -13.57 15.67 5.35
N ASP A 60 -13.71 15.02 6.51
CA ASP A 60 -14.38 15.57 7.69
C ASP A 60 -13.69 16.86 8.17
N ALA A 61 -12.34 16.82 8.30
CA ALA A 61 -11.55 17.97 8.72
C ALA A 61 -11.65 19.16 7.75
N ASN A 62 -11.88 18.89 6.48
CA ASN A 62 -11.93 19.88 5.42
C ASN A 62 -13.34 20.21 4.92
N LYS A 63 -14.40 19.59 5.47
CA LYS A 63 -15.80 19.74 5.07
C LYS A 63 -16.02 19.43 3.59
N ILE A 64 -15.43 18.34 3.13
CA ILE A 64 -15.57 17.82 1.77
C ILE A 64 -16.56 16.65 1.84
N ASP A 65 -17.44 16.55 0.85
CA ASP A 65 -18.38 15.44 0.73
C ASP A 65 -17.60 14.14 0.46
N PHE A 66 -17.86 13.09 1.27
CA PHE A 66 -17.17 11.82 1.21
C PHE A 66 -18.15 10.65 1.32
N GLN A 67 -17.98 9.67 0.46
CA GLN A 67 -18.69 8.38 0.54
C GLN A 67 -17.78 7.23 0.11
N TYR A 68 -17.94 6.06 0.72
CA TYR A 68 -17.35 4.83 0.21
C TYR A 68 -18.40 3.99 -0.50
N PHE A 69 -17.94 3.22 -1.49
CA PHE A 69 -18.75 2.31 -2.27
C PHE A 69 -18.12 0.92 -2.21
N LYS A 70 -18.93 -0.10 -1.97
CA LYS A 70 -18.49 -1.50 -1.94
C LYS A 70 -19.07 -2.23 -3.13
N PRO A 71 -18.23 -2.84 -3.99
CA PRO A 71 -18.68 -3.74 -5.05
C PRO A 71 -19.48 -4.91 -4.48
N ALA A 72 -20.39 -5.46 -5.27
CA ALA A 72 -21.22 -6.58 -4.85
C ALA A 72 -20.42 -7.90 -4.76
N GLY A 73 -19.31 -8.01 -5.51
CA GLY A 73 -18.41 -9.13 -5.52
C GLY A 73 -17.03 -8.74 -6.05
N ASP A 74 -16.23 -9.74 -6.43
CA ASP A 74 -14.83 -9.58 -6.84
C ASP A 74 -14.69 -9.69 -8.36
N SER A 75 -15.28 -8.76 -9.10
CA SER A 75 -15.05 -8.64 -10.54
C SER A 75 -14.69 -7.21 -10.94
N THR A 76 -13.99 -7.07 -12.05
CA THR A 76 -13.66 -5.76 -12.61
C THR A 76 -14.92 -4.98 -12.97
N GLU A 77 -15.93 -5.64 -13.53
CA GLU A 77 -17.20 -5.05 -13.93
C GLU A 77 -17.96 -4.47 -12.72
N GLU A 78 -17.95 -5.16 -11.59
CA GLU A 78 -18.60 -4.67 -10.36
C GLU A 78 -17.85 -3.48 -9.77
N ARG A 79 -16.51 -3.44 -9.84
CA ARG A 79 -15.71 -2.28 -9.46
C ARG A 79 -15.95 -1.10 -10.40
N VAL A 80 -15.99 -1.34 -11.72
CA VAL A 80 -16.32 -0.30 -12.70
C VAL A 80 -17.71 0.28 -12.45
N ALA A 81 -18.72 -0.57 -12.22
CA ALA A 81 -20.08 -0.10 -11.93
C ALA A 81 -20.13 0.81 -10.67
N LYS A 82 -19.30 0.54 -9.66
CA LYS A 82 -19.23 1.41 -8.47
C LYS A 82 -18.47 2.71 -8.71
N VAL A 83 -17.46 2.70 -9.57
CA VAL A 83 -16.79 3.93 -10.04
C VAL A 83 -17.78 4.80 -10.80
N GLU A 84 -18.53 4.23 -11.74
CA GLU A 84 -19.55 4.95 -12.52
C GLU A 84 -20.67 5.49 -11.62
N GLU A 85 -21.18 4.69 -10.66
CA GLU A 85 -22.16 5.13 -9.67
C GLU A 85 -21.65 6.34 -8.85
N ALA A 86 -20.38 6.32 -8.44
CA ALA A 86 -19.79 7.43 -7.72
C ALA A 86 -19.68 8.69 -8.60
N ILE A 87 -19.22 8.54 -9.85
CA ILE A 87 -19.10 9.66 -10.80
C ILE A 87 -20.48 10.27 -11.10
N ASP A 88 -21.51 9.44 -11.32
CA ASP A 88 -22.90 9.87 -11.53
C ASP A 88 -23.45 10.61 -10.30
N GLY A 89 -22.99 10.25 -9.08
CA GLY A 89 -23.26 10.95 -7.83
C GLY A 89 -22.52 12.29 -7.68
N GLY A 90 -21.72 12.65 -8.68
CA GLY A 90 -20.95 13.89 -8.72
C GLY A 90 -19.61 13.84 -7.97
N TYR A 91 -19.12 12.65 -7.60
CA TYR A 91 -17.78 12.47 -7.02
C TYR A 91 -16.74 12.56 -8.13
N ASN A 92 -15.72 13.39 -7.94
CA ASN A 92 -14.73 13.70 -8.95
C ASN A 92 -13.28 13.43 -8.50
N ILE A 93 -13.10 12.89 -7.28
CA ILE A 93 -11.87 12.26 -6.83
C ILE A 93 -12.24 10.85 -6.38
N ILE A 94 -11.70 9.85 -7.05
CA ILE A 94 -11.99 8.45 -6.82
C ILE A 94 -10.74 7.76 -6.27
N VAL A 95 -10.79 7.32 -5.02
CA VAL A 95 -9.69 6.60 -4.34
C VAL A 95 -9.97 5.11 -4.42
N MET A 96 -9.00 4.36 -4.94
CA MET A 96 -9.13 2.94 -5.28
C MET A 96 -7.97 2.15 -4.66
N PRO A 97 -8.13 1.59 -3.44
CA PRO A 97 -7.11 0.76 -2.81
C PRO A 97 -7.14 -0.67 -3.32
N GLY A 98 -6.04 -1.13 -3.92
CA GLY A 98 -5.81 -2.51 -4.29
C GLY A 98 -5.41 -2.73 -5.75
N PHE A 99 -4.52 -3.70 -5.99
CA PHE A 99 -4.01 -4.08 -7.30
C PHE A 99 -5.13 -4.42 -8.31
N ALA A 100 -6.26 -4.94 -7.82
CA ALA A 100 -7.40 -5.33 -8.64
C ALA A 100 -8.05 -4.15 -9.42
N PHE A 101 -7.75 -2.92 -9.03
CA PHE A 101 -8.20 -1.73 -9.75
C PHE A 101 -7.45 -1.45 -11.06
N ALA A 102 -6.38 -2.19 -11.38
CA ALA A 102 -5.77 -2.12 -12.70
C ALA A 102 -6.77 -2.39 -13.82
N GLY A 103 -7.61 -3.42 -13.68
CA GLY A 103 -8.69 -3.71 -14.63
C GLY A 103 -9.76 -2.62 -14.71
N THR A 104 -10.05 -1.97 -13.58
CA THR A 104 -10.98 -0.83 -13.54
C THR A 104 -10.40 0.37 -14.26
N LEU A 105 -9.14 0.74 -13.97
CA LEU A 105 -8.44 1.82 -14.67
C LEU A 105 -8.36 1.56 -16.17
N TYR A 106 -8.07 0.31 -16.57
CA TYR A 106 -8.11 -0.11 -17.97
C TYR A 106 -9.41 0.28 -18.67
N GLN A 107 -10.55 0.16 -18.00
CA GLN A 107 -11.86 0.45 -18.59
C GLN A 107 -12.28 1.92 -18.51
N VAL A 108 -11.81 2.69 -17.52
CA VAL A 108 -12.36 4.01 -17.24
C VAL A 108 -11.43 5.18 -17.56
N GLN A 109 -10.10 5.03 -17.48
CA GLN A 109 -9.17 6.16 -17.52
C GLN A 109 -9.17 6.94 -18.84
N ASP A 110 -9.46 6.29 -19.99
CA ASP A 110 -9.42 6.89 -21.31
C ASP A 110 -10.80 7.39 -21.79
N LYS A 111 -11.84 7.29 -20.96
CA LYS A 111 -13.17 7.80 -21.33
C LYS A 111 -13.16 9.33 -21.31
N GLU A 112 -13.54 9.96 -22.43
CA GLU A 112 -13.54 11.42 -22.57
C GLU A 112 -14.44 12.11 -21.52
N GLU A 113 -15.55 11.47 -21.16
CA GLU A 113 -16.45 11.94 -20.12
C GLU A 113 -15.84 11.95 -18.72
N TYR A 114 -14.74 11.21 -18.48
CA TYR A 114 -14.07 11.11 -17.18
C TYR A 114 -12.74 11.88 -17.11
N LYS A 115 -12.37 12.63 -18.12
CA LYS A 115 -11.09 13.37 -18.19
C LYS A 115 -10.86 14.33 -17.02
N ASP A 116 -11.94 14.87 -16.45
CA ASP A 116 -11.86 15.79 -15.30
C ASP A 116 -11.96 15.08 -13.94
N VAL A 117 -12.26 13.77 -13.92
CA VAL A 117 -12.23 12.93 -12.73
C VAL A 117 -10.78 12.59 -12.39
N LYS A 118 -10.42 12.63 -11.12
CA LYS A 118 -9.08 12.24 -10.66
C LYS A 118 -9.13 10.87 -10.00
N PHE A 119 -8.43 9.91 -10.58
CA PHE A 119 -8.30 8.56 -10.07
C PHE A 119 -7.02 8.44 -9.27
N ILE A 120 -7.12 8.02 -8.01
CA ILE A 120 -6.01 7.78 -7.09
C ILE A 120 -6.03 6.30 -6.72
N ALA A 121 -5.10 5.52 -7.27
CA ALA A 121 -5.00 4.09 -7.03
C ALA A 121 -3.81 3.75 -6.13
N LEU A 122 -4.01 2.81 -5.20
CA LEU A 122 -2.97 2.29 -4.33
C LEU A 122 -2.70 0.83 -4.68
N ASP A 123 -1.42 0.44 -4.72
CA ASP A 123 -0.94 -0.89 -5.13
C ASP A 123 -1.26 -1.29 -6.58
N VAL A 124 -1.54 -0.33 -7.46
CA VAL A 124 -1.60 -0.59 -8.90
C VAL A 124 -0.24 -0.26 -9.50
N SER A 125 0.46 -1.28 -9.96
CA SER A 125 1.80 -1.16 -10.53
C SER A 125 1.77 -1.08 -12.06
N GLU A 126 2.91 -0.69 -12.65
CA GLU A 126 3.15 -0.79 -14.09
C GLU A 126 2.85 -2.21 -14.62
N TYR A 127 3.27 -3.23 -13.88
CA TYR A 127 3.02 -4.62 -14.27
C TYR A 127 1.52 -4.95 -14.29
N ASP A 128 0.75 -4.52 -13.30
CA ASP A 128 -0.68 -4.80 -13.23
C ASP A 128 -1.43 -4.14 -14.39
N LEU A 129 -1.06 -2.89 -14.72
CA LEU A 129 -1.63 -2.19 -15.87
C LEU A 129 -1.25 -2.87 -17.18
N PHE A 130 0.04 -3.20 -17.37
CA PHE A 130 0.51 -3.90 -18.56
C PHE A 130 -0.21 -5.25 -18.75
N ASP A 131 -0.34 -6.03 -17.68
CA ASP A 131 -1.04 -7.33 -17.73
C ASP A 131 -2.50 -7.16 -18.19
N CYS A 132 -3.21 -6.17 -17.67
CA CYS A 132 -4.57 -5.85 -18.07
C CYS A 132 -4.67 -5.42 -19.53
N PHE A 133 -3.82 -4.50 -19.97
CA PHE A 133 -3.85 -3.97 -21.35
C PHE A 133 -3.43 -5.03 -22.37
N TYR A 134 -2.36 -5.78 -22.09
CA TYR A 134 -1.80 -6.72 -23.03
C TYR A 134 -2.63 -8.01 -23.20
N LYS A 135 -3.22 -8.49 -22.09
CA LYS A 135 -4.04 -9.72 -22.12
C LYS A 135 -5.50 -9.49 -22.50
N HIS A 136 -6.04 -8.29 -22.25
CA HIS A 136 -7.47 -8.06 -22.41
C HIS A 136 -7.85 -7.22 -23.63
N ASP A 137 -6.90 -6.68 -24.37
CA ASP A 137 -7.19 -5.97 -25.63
C ASP A 137 -7.24 -6.91 -26.84
N GLU A 138 -8.09 -7.94 -26.78
CA GLU A 138 -8.34 -8.84 -27.94
C GLU A 138 -8.97 -8.12 -29.13
N THR A 139 -9.53 -6.93 -28.92
CA THR A 139 -10.20 -6.17 -29.99
C THR A 139 -9.24 -5.27 -30.77
N GLY A 140 -8.03 -5.06 -30.29
CA GLY A 140 -7.06 -4.11 -30.86
C GLY A 140 -7.47 -2.63 -30.72
N ALA A 141 -8.54 -2.32 -29.97
CA ALA A 141 -9.02 -0.94 -29.79
C ALA A 141 -7.98 -0.03 -29.15
N ARG A 142 -7.05 -0.61 -28.42
CA ARG A 142 -5.92 0.07 -27.75
C ARG A 142 -4.57 -0.47 -28.23
N ALA A 143 -4.55 -1.23 -29.30
CA ALA A 143 -3.32 -1.74 -29.91
C ALA A 143 -2.37 -0.57 -30.23
N GLY A 144 -1.14 -0.66 -29.71
CA GLY A 144 -0.12 0.39 -29.83
C GLY A 144 -0.08 1.43 -28.73
N LEU A 145 -1.02 1.42 -27.77
CA LEU A 145 -0.88 2.23 -26.54
C LEU A 145 0.17 1.63 -25.60
N ILE A 146 0.29 0.30 -25.60
CA ILE A 146 1.25 -0.44 -24.80
C ILE A 146 2.02 -1.43 -25.68
N ASP A 147 3.33 -1.41 -25.52
CA ASP A 147 4.25 -2.39 -26.09
C ASP A 147 5.38 -2.71 -25.07
N GLU A 148 6.35 -3.54 -25.45
CA GLU A 148 7.48 -3.89 -24.57
C GLU A 148 8.36 -2.69 -24.18
N ASN A 149 8.26 -1.57 -24.90
CA ASN A 149 9.02 -0.34 -24.65
C ASN A 149 8.22 0.68 -23.84
N ASN A 150 6.86 0.52 -23.79
CA ASN A 150 5.92 1.37 -23.09
C ASN A 150 4.94 0.47 -22.31
N LYS A 151 5.41 -0.10 -21.21
CA LYS A 151 4.64 -1.07 -20.40
C LYS A 151 3.56 -0.44 -19.54
N GLU A 152 3.59 0.86 -19.38
CA GLU A 152 2.62 1.61 -18.62
C GLU A 152 1.84 2.55 -19.54
N HIS A 153 0.54 2.35 -19.59
CA HIS A 153 -0.38 3.36 -20.09
C HIS A 153 -1.18 3.91 -18.92
N ILE A 154 -0.90 5.13 -18.58
CA ILE A 154 -1.55 5.87 -17.51
C ILE A 154 -1.95 7.25 -18.00
N SER A 155 -3.26 7.54 -17.94
CA SER A 155 -3.81 8.80 -18.39
C SER A 155 -3.53 9.93 -17.40
N GLU A 156 -3.54 11.19 -17.88
CA GLU A 156 -3.27 12.41 -17.08
C GLU A 156 -4.26 12.61 -15.91
N ASN A 157 -5.37 11.88 -15.91
CA ASN A 157 -6.34 11.89 -14.81
C ASN A 157 -6.13 10.77 -13.78
N VAL A 158 -5.02 10.01 -13.87
CA VAL A 158 -4.68 8.89 -12.98
C VAL A 158 -3.38 9.15 -12.24
N TYR A 159 -3.35 8.76 -10.98
CA TYR A 159 -2.16 8.62 -10.14
C TYR A 159 -2.17 7.27 -9.46
N CYS A 160 -1.05 6.57 -9.48
CA CYS A 160 -0.87 5.31 -8.76
C CYS A 160 0.27 5.43 -7.75
N ALA A 161 0.07 4.90 -6.55
CA ALA A 161 1.11 4.74 -5.54
C ALA A 161 1.34 3.26 -5.25
N VAL A 162 2.59 2.81 -5.36
CA VAL A 162 3.05 1.49 -4.95
C VAL A 162 4.13 1.63 -3.89
N TYR A 163 4.48 0.55 -3.20
CA TYR A 163 5.37 0.62 -2.05
C TYR A 163 6.57 -0.31 -2.23
N LYS A 164 7.64 0.00 -1.49
CA LYS A 164 8.84 -0.87 -1.40
C LYS A 164 8.65 -1.88 -0.26
N GLU A 165 7.68 -2.78 -0.40
CA GLU A 165 7.32 -3.75 0.63
C GLU A 165 8.47 -4.69 0.97
N GLU A 166 9.40 -4.92 0.04
CA GLU A 166 10.62 -5.67 0.29
C GLU A 166 11.43 -5.10 1.46
N LEU A 167 11.38 -3.76 1.67
CA LEU A 167 12.14 -3.14 2.74
C LEU A 167 11.53 -3.41 4.13
N CYS A 168 10.22 -3.23 4.31
CA CYS A 168 9.60 -3.52 5.60
C CYS A 168 9.47 -5.03 5.85
N GLY A 169 9.32 -5.85 4.80
CA GLY A 169 9.47 -7.29 4.89
C GLY A 169 10.85 -7.68 5.42
N TYR A 170 11.92 -7.09 4.86
CA TYR A 170 13.28 -7.28 5.35
C TYR A 170 13.44 -6.86 6.82
N MET A 171 12.96 -5.69 7.19
CA MET A 171 13.02 -5.19 8.58
C MET A 171 12.34 -6.18 9.54
N ALA A 172 11.19 -6.74 9.18
CA ALA A 172 10.46 -7.70 10.00
C ALA A 172 11.20 -9.05 10.12
N GLY A 173 11.76 -9.57 9.03
CA GLY A 173 12.56 -10.79 9.03
C GLY A 173 13.86 -10.66 9.82
N TYR A 174 14.55 -9.54 9.63
CA TYR A 174 15.75 -9.18 10.37
C TYR A 174 15.46 -9.07 11.87
N ALA A 175 14.40 -8.34 12.24
CA ALA A 175 13.98 -8.21 13.64
C ALA A 175 13.64 -9.56 14.28
N ALA A 176 12.89 -10.42 13.58
CA ALA A 176 12.53 -11.73 14.11
C ALA A 176 13.76 -12.57 14.48
N VAL A 177 14.74 -12.66 13.59
CA VAL A 177 15.96 -13.45 13.84
C VAL A 177 16.85 -12.79 14.90
N LYS A 178 17.00 -11.46 14.89
CA LYS A 178 17.74 -10.73 15.93
C LYS A 178 17.13 -10.88 17.31
N LEU A 179 15.79 -11.00 17.41
CA LEU A 179 15.07 -11.28 18.65
C LEU A 179 15.25 -12.72 19.14
N GLY A 180 15.77 -13.61 18.29
CA GLY A 180 16.17 -14.97 18.66
C GLY A 180 15.32 -16.08 18.05
N TYR A 181 14.34 -15.77 17.19
CA TYR A 181 13.54 -16.77 16.49
C TYR A 181 14.36 -17.43 15.37
N THR A 182 14.26 -18.74 15.25
CA THR A 182 14.99 -19.54 14.25
C THR A 182 14.08 -20.44 13.40
N HIS A 183 12.82 -20.60 13.81
CA HIS A 183 11.81 -21.35 13.06
C HIS A 183 10.68 -20.40 12.68
N LEU A 184 10.75 -19.88 11.47
CA LEU A 184 9.87 -18.83 10.97
C LEU A 184 8.80 -19.41 10.04
N GLY A 185 7.73 -18.64 9.83
CA GLY A 185 6.73 -18.87 8.79
C GLY A 185 6.40 -17.58 8.04
N PHE A 186 6.13 -17.70 6.74
CA PHE A 186 5.49 -16.68 5.94
C PHE A 186 4.19 -17.22 5.39
N LEU A 187 3.08 -16.61 5.79
CA LEU A 187 1.75 -16.87 5.28
C LEU A 187 1.33 -15.65 4.45
N GLY A 188 1.51 -15.70 3.14
CA GLY A 188 1.00 -14.68 2.23
C GLY A 188 -0.49 -14.88 1.92
N GLY A 189 -1.21 -13.81 1.60
CA GLY A 189 -2.56 -13.90 1.07
C GLY A 189 -2.54 -14.51 -0.34
N MET A 190 -2.68 -13.71 -1.37
CA MET A 190 -2.46 -14.11 -2.76
C MET A 190 -1.03 -13.76 -3.21
N ALA A 191 -0.49 -14.51 -4.18
CA ALA A 191 0.85 -14.28 -4.74
C ALA A 191 0.86 -13.09 -5.71
N VAL A 192 0.38 -11.93 -5.26
CA VAL A 192 0.44 -10.68 -6.02
C VAL A 192 1.75 -9.93 -5.75
N PRO A 193 2.21 -9.03 -6.63
CA PRO A 193 3.53 -8.41 -6.54
C PRO A 193 3.87 -7.83 -5.17
N ALA A 194 2.95 -7.10 -4.51
CA ALA A 194 3.16 -6.53 -3.19
C ALA A 194 3.41 -7.60 -2.11
N VAL A 195 2.59 -8.66 -2.08
CA VAL A 195 2.72 -9.76 -1.11
C VAL A 195 4.02 -10.55 -1.35
N VAL A 196 4.40 -10.75 -2.62
CA VAL A 196 5.67 -11.39 -2.97
C VAL A 196 6.85 -10.54 -2.50
N ARG A 197 6.82 -9.20 -2.70
CA ARG A 197 7.88 -8.30 -2.20
C ARG A 197 8.01 -8.39 -0.67
N TYR A 198 6.91 -8.35 0.07
CA TYR A 198 6.93 -8.56 1.52
C TYR A 198 7.62 -9.88 1.91
N GLY A 199 7.19 -10.99 1.30
CA GLY A 199 7.70 -12.32 1.63
C GLY A 199 9.17 -12.49 1.26
N TYR A 200 9.56 -12.03 0.08
CA TYR A 200 10.96 -12.12 -0.37
C TYR A 200 11.87 -11.17 0.42
N GLY A 201 11.37 -10.00 0.81
CA GLY A 201 12.05 -9.12 1.76
C GLY A 201 12.26 -9.82 3.10
N PHE A 202 11.23 -10.46 3.64
CA PHE A 202 11.28 -11.20 4.91
C PHE A 202 12.35 -12.30 4.91
N VAL A 203 12.42 -13.08 3.83
CA VAL A 203 13.47 -14.11 3.64
C VAL A 203 14.86 -13.48 3.62
N GLN A 204 15.06 -12.38 2.88
CA GLN A 204 16.35 -11.69 2.78
C GLN A 204 16.79 -11.10 4.13
N GLY A 205 15.86 -10.49 4.87
CA GLY A 205 16.13 -9.93 6.20
C GLY A 205 16.48 -11.00 7.22
N ALA A 206 15.75 -12.12 7.21
CA ALA A 206 16.06 -13.26 8.06
C ALA A 206 17.45 -13.84 7.76
N ASP A 207 17.84 -13.98 6.49
CA ASP A 207 19.16 -14.48 6.09
C ASP A 207 20.30 -13.55 6.54
N ALA A 208 20.10 -12.24 6.37
CA ALA A 208 21.10 -11.26 6.80
C ALA A 208 21.34 -11.32 8.31
N ALA A 209 20.29 -11.33 9.12
CA ALA A 209 20.41 -11.44 10.56
C ALA A 209 20.98 -12.81 10.99
N ALA A 210 20.58 -13.91 10.34
CA ALA A 210 21.10 -15.23 10.60
C ALA A 210 22.61 -15.32 10.32
N LYS A 211 23.07 -14.71 9.23
CA LYS A 211 24.49 -14.61 8.88
C LYS A 211 25.29 -13.82 9.92
N GLU A 212 24.77 -12.67 10.37
CA GLU A 212 25.42 -11.86 11.40
C GLU A 212 25.57 -12.59 12.73
N LEU A 213 24.58 -13.45 13.07
CA LEU A 213 24.55 -14.20 14.33
C LEU A 213 25.18 -15.60 14.22
N ASP A 214 25.71 -15.97 13.06
CA ASP A 214 26.21 -17.32 12.74
C ASP A 214 25.20 -18.42 13.10
N LYS A 215 23.93 -18.23 12.68
CA LYS A 215 22.83 -19.14 12.94
C LYS A 215 22.26 -19.72 11.65
N LYS A 216 21.56 -20.85 11.78
CA LYS A 216 20.71 -21.40 10.74
C LYS A 216 19.25 -21.15 11.13
N VAL A 217 18.44 -20.82 10.13
CA VAL A 217 17.01 -20.51 10.28
C VAL A 217 16.23 -21.40 9.31
N GLU A 218 15.13 -21.95 9.76
CA GLU A 218 14.13 -22.65 8.95
C GLU A 218 12.95 -21.72 8.72
N LEU A 219 12.43 -21.67 7.50
CA LEU A 219 11.34 -20.81 7.12
C LEU A 219 10.33 -21.55 6.23
N ASN A 220 9.16 -21.82 6.79
CA ASN A 220 8.01 -22.29 6.02
C ASN A 220 7.40 -21.16 5.22
N TYR A 221 7.07 -21.38 3.94
CA TYR A 221 6.56 -20.35 3.06
C TYR A 221 5.34 -20.86 2.29
N ILE A 222 4.18 -20.17 2.38
CA ILE A 222 2.95 -20.56 1.69
C ILE A 222 2.05 -19.36 1.42
N TYR A 223 1.21 -19.47 0.38
CA TYR A 223 0.12 -18.55 0.11
C TYR A 223 -1.24 -19.15 0.48
N GLY A 224 -2.09 -18.37 1.14
CA GLY A 224 -3.44 -18.80 1.52
C GLY A 224 -4.43 -18.86 0.35
N GLY A 225 -4.15 -18.11 -0.73
CA GLY A 225 -5.03 -17.96 -1.90
C GLY A 225 -6.13 -16.90 -1.72
N GLN A 226 -6.17 -16.24 -0.58
CA GLN A 226 -7.12 -15.17 -0.23
C GLN A 226 -6.57 -14.28 0.89
N PHE A 227 -7.24 -13.14 1.19
CA PHE A 227 -6.79 -12.19 2.22
C PHE A 227 -7.53 -12.31 3.55
N ASN A 228 -8.34 -13.33 3.75
CA ASN A 228 -9.04 -13.60 5.00
C ASN A 228 -8.60 -14.94 5.59
N GLY A 229 -8.69 -15.08 6.92
CA GLY A 229 -8.50 -16.38 7.57
C GLY A 229 -9.68 -17.30 7.38
N ASP A 230 -9.41 -18.61 7.31
CA ASP A 230 -10.43 -19.65 7.29
C ASP A 230 -9.93 -20.96 7.92
N ALA A 231 -10.78 -21.98 7.88
CA ALA A 231 -10.48 -23.27 8.52
C ALA A 231 -9.29 -24.01 7.90
N ASP A 232 -9.13 -23.94 6.56
CA ASP A 232 -8.04 -24.63 5.86
C ASP A 232 -6.70 -23.96 6.16
N ILE A 233 -6.67 -22.60 6.12
CA ILE A 233 -5.48 -21.83 6.49
C ILE A 233 -5.13 -22.06 7.97
N THR A 234 -6.13 -22.06 8.85
CA THR A 234 -5.91 -22.33 10.29
C THR A 234 -5.32 -23.71 10.51
N ALA A 235 -5.78 -24.74 9.80
CA ALA A 235 -5.24 -26.11 9.91
C ALA A 235 -3.77 -26.22 9.49
N VAL A 236 -3.37 -25.48 8.46
CA VAL A 236 -1.96 -25.39 8.05
C VAL A 236 -1.14 -24.69 9.14
N MET A 237 -1.63 -23.59 9.70
CA MET A 237 -0.96 -22.85 10.78
C MET A 237 -0.87 -23.70 12.07
N ASP A 238 -1.93 -24.42 12.46
CA ASP A 238 -1.91 -25.37 13.56
C ASP A 238 -0.80 -26.44 13.36
N THR A 239 -0.64 -26.90 12.11
CA THR A 239 0.42 -27.86 11.75
C THR A 239 1.81 -27.25 11.89
N TRP A 240 2.02 -26.02 11.42
CA TRP A 240 3.31 -25.34 11.49
C TRP A 240 3.75 -25.11 12.94
N TYR A 241 2.87 -24.49 13.74
CA TYR A 241 3.19 -24.27 15.16
C TYR A 241 3.34 -25.57 15.93
N GLY A 242 2.54 -26.59 15.62
CA GLY A 242 2.68 -27.94 16.22
C GLY A 242 3.99 -28.62 15.87
N LYS A 243 4.65 -28.26 14.77
CA LYS A 243 5.97 -28.75 14.36
C LYS A 243 7.12 -27.85 14.81
N GLY A 244 6.85 -26.76 15.54
CA GLY A 244 7.89 -25.96 16.15
C GLY A 244 8.12 -24.59 15.47
N THR A 245 7.29 -24.17 14.51
CA THR A 245 7.32 -22.77 14.02
C THR A 245 7.07 -21.84 15.20
N GLU A 246 7.93 -20.85 15.39
CA GLU A 246 7.91 -19.95 16.55
C GLU A 246 7.12 -18.67 16.26
N VAL A 247 7.27 -18.14 15.03
CA VAL A 247 6.62 -16.90 14.59
C VAL A 247 6.23 -16.98 13.11
N VAL A 248 5.02 -16.54 12.79
CA VAL A 248 4.51 -16.47 11.42
C VAL A 248 4.26 -15.02 11.04
N PHE A 249 4.83 -14.57 9.93
CA PHE A 249 4.45 -13.32 9.27
C PHE A 249 3.19 -13.57 8.45
N ALA A 250 2.06 -13.02 8.91
CA ALA A 250 0.77 -13.13 8.27
C ALA A 250 0.54 -11.92 7.35
N CYS A 251 0.90 -12.06 6.08
CA CYS A 251 0.96 -11.00 5.10
C CYS A 251 -0.29 -10.99 4.20
N GLY A 252 -1.34 -10.29 4.63
CA GLY A 252 -2.52 -10.09 3.80
C GLY A 252 -3.81 -9.83 4.56
N GLY A 253 -4.15 -8.55 4.79
CA GLY A 253 -5.44 -8.14 5.34
C GLY A 253 -5.82 -8.88 6.62
N GLY A 254 -6.94 -9.59 6.58
CA GLY A 254 -7.48 -10.37 7.69
C GLY A 254 -6.92 -11.79 7.85
N ILE A 255 -5.95 -12.23 7.03
CA ILE A 255 -5.39 -13.59 7.08
C ILE A 255 -4.68 -13.88 8.41
N TYR A 256 -4.24 -12.82 9.11
CA TYR A 256 -3.65 -12.95 10.46
C TYR A 256 -4.54 -13.68 11.44
N THR A 257 -5.86 -13.67 11.23
CA THR A 257 -6.80 -14.33 12.14
C THR A 257 -6.54 -15.83 12.26
N SER A 258 -6.22 -16.49 11.16
CA SER A 258 -5.83 -17.91 11.15
C SER A 258 -4.49 -18.16 11.83
N ALA A 259 -3.48 -17.34 11.53
CA ALA A 259 -2.15 -17.46 12.16
C ALA A 259 -2.20 -17.18 13.66
N ALA A 260 -2.92 -16.13 14.08
CA ALA A 260 -3.03 -15.75 15.49
C ALA A 260 -3.85 -16.74 16.31
N GLU A 261 -4.90 -17.35 15.72
CA GLU A 261 -5.65 -18.42 16.37
C GLU A 261 -4.77 -19.64 16.67
N ALA A 262 -4.01 -20.09 15.67
CA ALA A 262 -3.09 -21.21 15.82
C ALA A 262 -1.93 -20.87 16.78
N ALA A 263 -1.34 -19.67 16.67
CA ALA A 263 -0.29 -19.20 17.57
C ALA A 263 -0.76 -19.17 19.03
N LYS A 264 -1.97 -18.69 19.30
CA LYS A 264 -2.55 -18.68 20.65
C LYS A 264 -2.62 -20.08 21.26
N LYS A 265 -3.02 -21.08 20.47
CA LYS A 265 -3.13 -22.49 20.93
C LYS A 265 -1.76 -23.07 21.26
N ALA A 266 -0.74 -22.76 20.47
CA ALA A 266 0.60 -23.36 20.58
C ALA A 266 1.59 -22.52 21.42
N GLY A 267 1.22 -21.30 21.83
CA GLY A 267 2.15 -20.36 22.48
C GLY A 267 3.12 -19.68 21.51
N GLY A 268 2.82 -19.71 20.22
CA GLY A 268 3.60 -19.07 19.18
C GLY A 268 3.37 -17.55 19.06
N LYS A 269 3.96 -16.95 18.03
CA LYS A 269 3.95 -15.52 17.78
C LYS A 269 3.50 -15.19 16.34
N VAL A 270 3.11 -13.94 16.13
CA VAL A 270 2.67 -13.43 14.81
C VAL A 270 3.39 -12.13 14.48
N ILE A 271 3.64 -11.89 13.21
CA ILE A 271 4.00 -10.57 12.65
C ILE A 271 2.83 -10.11 11.81
N GLY A 272 2.39 -8.86 12.04
CA GLY A 272 1.31 -8.21 11.30
C GLY A 272 1.76 -7.54 10.01
N VAL A 273 0.81 -6.98 9.25
CA VAL A 273 1.06 -6.36 7.93
C VAL A 273 0.31 -5.05 7.76
N ASP A 274 0.77 -4.22 6.85
CA ASP A 274 0.23 -2.94 6.37
C ASP A 274 0.18 -1.84 7.43
N VAL A 275 -0.38 -2.12 8.59
CA VAL A 275 -0.49 -1.21 9.74
C VAL A 275 0.08 -1.88 10.98
N ASP A 276 0.19 -1.14 12.08
CA ASP A 276 0.48 -1.74 13.38
C ASP A 276 -0.73 -2.54 13.89
N GLN A 277 -0.72 -3.85 13.65
CA GLN A 277 -1.80 -4.74 14.04
C GLN A 277 -1.68 -5.25 15.49
N ALA A 278 -0.67 -4.82 16.25
CA ALA A 278 -0.41 -5.35 17.60
C ALA A 278 -1.61 -5.17 18.54
N ALA A 279 -2.22 -3.98 18.58
CA ALA A 279 -3.36 -3.71 19.45
C ALA A 279 -4.54 -4.65 19.19
N ILE A 280 -4.80 -4.97 17.92
CA ILE A 280 -5.93 -5.80 17.48
C ILE A 280 -5.64 -7.28 17.75
N ILE A 281 -4.46 -7.74 17.33
CA ILE A 281 -4.05 -9.13 17.49
C ILE A 281 -3.91 -9.47 18.97
N ASP A 282 -3.17 -8.66 19.74
CA ASP A 282 -2.96 -8.85 21.16
C ASP A 282 -4.25 -8.76 21.95
N GLY A 283 -5.14 -7.82 21.60
CA GLY A 283 -6.44 -7.66 22.25
C GLY A 283 -7.35 -8.88 22.11
N LYS A 284 -7.31 -9.56 20.97
CA LYS A 284 -8.18 -10.70 20.67
C LYS A 284 -7.55 -12.04 21.02
N TYR A 285 -6.27 -12.21 20.79
CA TYR A 285 -5.62 -13.53 20.87
C TYR A 285 -4.69 -13.69 22.08
N GLY A 286 -4.21 -12.61 22.66
CA GLY A 286 -3.41 -12.62 23.88
C GLY A 286 -2.26 -11.62 23.83
N LYS A 287 -2.06 -10.92 24.94
CA LYS A 287 -1.02 -9.88 25.06
C LYS A 287 0.37 -10.42 24.73
N GLY A 288 1.10 -9.71 23.87
CA GLY A 288 2.45 -10.03 23.47
C GLY A 288 2.57 -11.18 22.48
N ILE A 289 1.47 -11.56 21.80
CA ILE A 289 1.51 -12.53 20.71
C ILE A 289 2.11 -11.91 19.44
N THR A 290 1.95 -10.59 19.24
CA THR A 290 2.50 -9.86 18.10
C THR A 290 3.94 -9.44 18.37
N VAL A 291 4.87 -9.84 17.51
CA VAL A 291 6.29 -9.46 17.61
C VAL A 291 6.53 -8.07 17.05
N THR A 292 5.99 -7.80 15.89
CA THR A 292 6.05 -6.55 15.13
C THR A 292 5.00 -6.56 14.02
N SER A 293 4.97 -5.50 13.20
CA SER A 293 4.20 -5.47 11.95
C SER A 293 5.05 -4.87 10.83
N ALA A 294 5.00 -5.45 9.63
CA ALA A 294 5.61 -4.85 8.45
C ALA A 294 4.62 -3.86 7.84
N MET A 295 4.86 -2.57 8.05
CA MET A 295 3.91 -1.51 7.73
C MET A 295 4.21 -0.86 6.38
N LYS A 296 3.16 -0.44 5.67
CA LYS A 296 3.23 0.48 4.54
C LYS A 296 2.32 1.69 4.78
N GLY A 297 2.75 2.85 4.31
CA GLY A 297 2.16 4.14 4.60
C GLY A 297 0.88 4.43 3.81
N LEU A 298 -0.14 3.59 3.94
CA LEU A 298 -1.43 3.77 3.27
C LEU A 298 -2.12 5.07 3.70
N TYR A 299 -2.15 5.31 5.02
CA TYR A 299 -2.76 6.52 5.57
C TYR A 299 -2.05 7.79 5.08
N PRO A 300 -0.72 7.99 5.28
CA PRO A 300 -0.06 9.20 4.79
C PRO A 300 -0.10 9.32 3.26
N ALA A 301 0.04 8.24 2.50
CA ALA A 301 -0.06 8.30 1.04
C ALA A 301 -1.42 8.82 0.57
N THR A 302 -2.50 8.35 1.20
CA THR A 302 -3.87 8.80 0.88
C THR A 302 -4.12 10.23 1.35
N TYR A 303 -3.86 10.51 2.62
CA TYR A 303 -4.14 11.79 3.25
C TYR A 303 -3.34 12.94 2.58
N ASP A 304 -2.03 12.74 2.38
CA ASP A 304 -1.14 13.74 1.80
C ASP A 304 -1.44 13.96 0.32
N THR A 305 -1.83 12.93 -0.43
CA THR A 305 -2.26 13.07 -1.82
C THR A 305 -3.54 13.88 -1.92
N LEU A 306 -4.57 13.56 -1.10
CA LEU A 306 -5.80 14.34 -1.06
C LEU A 306 -5.54 15.81 -0.71
N LYS A 307 -4.65 16.05 0.28
CA LYS A 307 -4.26 17.43 0.65
C LYS A 307 -3.56 18.15 -0.51
N ALA A 308 -2.59 17.51 -1.13
CA ALA A 308 -1.85 18.09 -2.24
C ALA A 308 -2.76 18.41 -3.43
N VAL A 309 -3.70 17.53 -3.76
CA VAL A 309 -4.62 17.69 -4.88
C VAL A 309 -5.67 18.76 -4.60
N ILE A 310 -6.30 18.72 -3.42
CA ILE A 310 -7.49 19.53 -3.13
C ILE A 310 -7.13 20.91 -2.57
N ILE A 311 -6.19 20.97 -1.61
CA ILE A 311 -5.83 22.24 -0.96
C ILE A 311 -4.70 22.94 -1.69
N ASP A 312 -3.66 22.20 -2.04
CA ASP A 312 -2.45 22.79 -2.62
C ASP A 312 -2.55 22.94 -4.16
N GLY A 313 -3.59 22.37 -4.79
CA GLY A 313 -3.83 22.46 -6.24
C GLY A 313 -2.76 21.80 -7.11
N LYS A 314 -2.07 20.76 -6.58
CA LYS A 314 -0.87 20.16 -7.17
C LYS A 314 -1.15 18.90 -7.99
N TRP A 315 -2.32 18.79 -8.60
CA TRP A 315 -2.61 17.59 -9.41
C TRP A 315 -1.54 17.32 -10.48
N ALA A 316 -1.01 18.36 -11.10
CA ALA A 316 0.03 18.22 -12.13
C ALA A 316 1.31 17.49 -11.64
N ASP A 317 1.57 17.48 -10.32
CA ASP A 317 2.70 16.76 -9.75
C ASP A 317 2.44 15.23 -9.68
N TYR A 318 1.19 14.81 -9.79
CA TYR A 318 0.69 13.42 -9.67
C TYR A 318 0.20 12.84 -10.99
N ALA A 319 -0.37 13.68 -11.84
CA ALA A 319 -1.01 13.32 -13.11
C ALA A 319 -0.14 12.40 -13.98
N GLY A 320 -0.69 11.28 -14.43
CA GLY A 320 -0.02 10.33 -15.31
C GLY A 320 1.19 9.63 -14.66
N LYS A 321 1.20 9.43 -13.34
CA LYS A 321 2.38 8.86 -12.66
C LYS A 321 2.06 7.63 -11.82
N ILE A 322 3.00 6.70 -11.83
CA ILE A 322 3.13 5.62 -10.86
C ILE A 322 4.34 5.93 -9.98
N VAL A 323 4.12 6.13 -8.68
CA VAL A 323 5.18 6.51 -7.75
C VAL A 323 5.43 5.39 -6.75
N THR A 324 6.70 5.00 -6.60
CA THR A 324 7.10 3.98 -5.62
C THR A 324 7.52 4.65 -4.31
N LEU A 325 6.74 4.44 -3.26
CA LEU A 325 6.93 5.00 -1.94
C LEU A 325 7.79 4.05 -1.08
N GLY A 326 8.80 4.60 -0.42
CA GLY A 326 9.76 3.81 0.36
C GLY A 326 10.32 4.59 1.54
N LEU A 327 11.63 4.51 1.74
CA LEU A 327 12.34 5.30 2.73
C LEU A 327 12.54 6.72 2.22
N VAL A 328 12.10 7.70 2.99
CA VAL A 328 12.25 9.14 2.70
C VAL A 328 13.07 9.85 3.77
N ASN A 329 13.37 9.17 4.89
CA ASN A 329 14.13 9.72 5.99
C ASN A 329 15.02 8.65 6.64
N GLY A 330 16.32 8.87 6.65
CA GLY A 330 17.29 7.95 7.26
C GLY A 330 17.49 8.14 8.77
N ASP A 331 17.11 9.29 9.32
CA ASP A 331 17.35 9.63 10.72
C ASP A 331 16.10 9.47 11.61
N ASP A 332 14.93 9.40 10.99
CA ASP A 332 13.65 9.19 11.68
C ASP A 332 12.83 8.11 10.95
N ALA A 333 12.86 6.90 11.47
CA ALA A 333 12.19 5.74 10.90
C ALA A 333 10.67 5.93 10.77
N THR A 334 10.06 6.73 11.65
CA THR A 334 8.60 6.92 11.71
C THR A 334 8.04 7.76 10.55
N LYS A 335 8.91 8.44 9.82
CA LYS A 335 8.54 9.28 8.66
C LYS A 335 8.52 8.54 7.32
N ASN A 336 8.86 7.26 7.34
CA ASN A 336 8.97 6.47 6.12
C ASN A 336 7.65 5.81 5.75
N TYR A 337 7.44 5.61 4.44
CA TYR A 337 6.27 4.87 3.94
C TYR A 337 6.36 3.35 4.16
N VAL A 338 7.55 2.84 4.47
CA VAL A 338 7.77 1.43 4.81
C VAL A 338 8.60 1.34 6.08
N GLN A 339 8.12 0.60 7.09
CA GLN A 339 8.71 0.58 8.43
C GLN A 339 8.18 -0.59 9.27
N ILE A 340 8.77 -0.80 10.45
CA ILE A 340 8.16 -1.53 11.56
C ILE A 340 7.85 -0.55 12.70
N PRO A 341 6.80 -0.79 13.52
CA PRO A 341 6.35 0.17 14.52
C PRO A 341 7.34 0.30 15.68
N MET A 342 7.64 1.54 16.07
CA MET A 342 8.59 1.83 17.16
C MET A 342 8.07 1.47 18.56
N ASP A 343 6.76 1.46 18.76
CA ASP A 343 6.17 1.33 20.10
C ASP A 343 5.66 -0.08 20.41
N SER A 344 5.20 -0.82 19.41
CA SER A 344 4.64 -2.16 19.58
C SER A 344 5.61 -3.30 19.22
N THR A 345 6.68 -3.01 18.48
CA THR A 345 7.72 -4.02 18.22
C THR A 345 8.36 -4.46 19.55
N GLN A 346 8.53 -5.77 19.74
CA GLN A 346 9.11 -6.36 20.94
C GLN A 346 10.64 -6.19 20.98
N PHE A 347 11.09 -4.93 20.91
CA PHE A 347 12.53 -4.64 21.09
C PHE A 347 13.05 -5.17 22.41
N ALA A 348 14.29 -5.67 22.43
CA ALA A 348 14.89 -6.28 23.60
C ALA A 348 16.39 -5.96 23.69
N ASP A 349 16.83 -5.53 24.86
CA ASP A 349 18.22 -5.27 25.17
C ASP A 349 19.10 -6.51 24.96
N GLY A 350 20.25 -6.31 24.36
CA GLY A 350 21.20 -7.39 24.05
C GLY A 350 20.77 -8.29 22.87
N LYS A 351 19.65 -7.96 22.20
CA LYS A 351 19.16 -8.67 21.02
C LYS A 351 18.93 -7.72 19.85
N PHE A 352 17.83 -6.99 19.87
CA PHE A 352 17.43 -6.02 18.85
C PHE A 352 16.75 -4.83 19.54
N THR A 353 17.40 -3.69 19.52
CA THR A 353 16.94 -2.46 20.19
C THR A 353 16.34 -1.47 19.19
N LYS A 354 15.70 -0.41 19.70
CA LYS A 354 15.25 0.71 18.86
C LYS A 354 16.42 1.39 18.14
N ASP A 355 17.60 1.47 18.77
CA ASP A 355 18.80 2.04 18.16
C ASP A 355 19.35 1.15 17.03
N ASP A 356 19.31 -0.18 17.20
CA ASP A 356 19.66 -1.12 16.14
C ASP A 356 18.72 -0.98 14.94
N TYR A 357 17.42 -0.81 15.19
CA TYR A 357 16.45 -0.57 14.15
C TYR A 357 16.68 0.77 13.45
N ALA A 358 16.88 1.85 14.18
CA ALA A 358 17.19 3.15 13.60
C ALA A 358 18.47 3.09 12.72
N LYS A 359 19.49 2.38 13.20
CA LYS A 359 20.70 2.14 12.41
C LYS A 359 20.41 1.34 11.13
N LEU A 360 19.60 0.30 11.20
CA LEU A 360 19.20 -0.50 10.03
C LEU A 360 18.49 0.38 8.98
N VAL A 361 17.52 1.19 9.41
CA VAL A 361 16.81 2.12 8.53
C VAL A 361 17.78 3.11 7.87
N LYS A 362 18.71 3.66 8.65
CA LYS A 362 19.73 4.57 8.12
C LYS A 362 20.63 3.87 7.10
N ASP A 363 21.08 2.67 7.38
CA ASP A 363 21.96 1.92 6.47
C ASP A 363 21.24 1.53 5.17
N MET A 364 19.92 1.25 5.24
CA MET A 364 19.08 1.08 4.06
C MET A 364 18.90 2.38 3.27
N PHE A 365 18.62 3.49 3.95
CA PHE A 365 18.45 4.80 3.33
C PHE A 365 19.72 5.27 2.65
N ASP A 366 20.88 5.05 3.27
CA ASP A 366 22.22 5.37 2.73
C ASP A 366 22.67 4.38 1.62
N GLY A 367 21.89 3.35 1.30
CA GLY A 367 22.22 2.34 0.30
C GLY A 367 23.31 1.33 0.72
N LYS A 368 23.66 1.25 1.99
CA LYS A 368 24.61 0.26 2.52
C LYS A 368 23.98 -1.13 2.66
N VAL A 369 22.68 -1.16 2.93
CA VAL A 369 21.85 -2.37 2.91
C VAL A 369 20.93 -2.25 1.71
N THR A 370 21.03 -3.19 0.80
CA THR A 370 20.18 -3.27 -0.40
C THR A 370 19.33 -4.53 -0.34
N VAL A 371 18.06 -4.40 -0.70
CA VAL A 371 17.09 -5.49 -0.74
C VAL A 371 16.61 -5.66 -2.17
N SER A 372 16.64 -6.88 -2.69
CA SER A 372 16.11 -7.15 -4.02
C SER A 372 14.58 -7.08 -4.00
N ASN A 373 14.01 -6.39 -4.98
CA ASN A 373 12.57 -6.34 -5.26
C ASN A 373 12.16 -7.26 -6.43
N ASP A 374 13.05 -8.14 -6.89
CA ASP A 374 12.75 -9.13 -7.93
C ASP A 374 11.71 -10.12 -7.40
N THR A 375 10.53 -10.14 -8.00
CA THR A 375 9.42 -11.02 -7.64
C THR A 375 9.35 -12.29 -8.50
N THR A 376 10.26 -12.45 -9.46
CA THR A 376 10.22 -13.55 -10.44
C THR A 376 10.69 -14.89 -9.87
N LYS A 377 11.50 -14.85 -8.81
CA LYS A 377 12.04 -16.03 -8.17
C LYS A 377 12.38 -15.79 -6.69
N MET A 378 12.28 -16.84 -5.89
CA MET A 378 12.71 -16.83 -4.49
C MET A 378 14.16 -16.33 -4.36
N PRO A 379 14.47 -15.40 -3.45
CA PRO A 379 15.82 -14.94 -3.21
C PRO A 379 16.79 -16.07 -2.88
N THR A 380 18.00 -16.00 -3.41
CA THR A 380 19.07 -16.93 -3.02
C THR A 380 19.62 -16.54 -1.66
N VAL A 381 19.48 -17.43 -0.69
CA VAL A 381 19.90 -17.24 0.71
C VAL A 381 20.85 -18.38 1.15
N THR A 382 21.62 -18.14 2.19
CA THR A 382 22.68 -19.07 2.62
C THR A 382 22.51 -19.59 4.05
N ASN A 383 21.85 -18.82 4.89
CA ASN A 383 21.65 -19.15 6.30
C ASN A 383 20.18 -19.46 6.63
N VAL A 384 19.28 -19.26 5.69
CA VAL A 384 17.88 -19.64 5.77
C VAL A 384 17.60 -20.82 4.86
N THR A 385 16.92 -21.84 5.35
CA THR A 385 16.34 -22.92 4.55
C THR A 385 14.86 -22.60 4.37
N VAL A 386 14.45 -22.31 3.14
CA VAL A 386 13.04 -22.02 2.81
C VAL A 386 12.35 -23.30 2.33
N ASP A 387 11.28 -23.68 3.00
CA ASP A 387 10.34 -24.71 2.57
C ASP A 387 9.14 -24.05 1.89
N ASP A 388 9.25 -23.86 0.57
CA ASP A 388 8.19 -23.26 -0.25
C ASP A 388 7.12 -24.32 -0.57
N GLN A 389 5.96 -24.19 0.06
CA GLN A 389 4.83 -25.11 -0.04
C GLN A 389 3.78 -24.65 -1.07
N GLY A 390 4.07 -23.58 -1.83
CA GLY A 390 3.21 -23.07 -2.89
C GLY A 390 1.96 -22.35 -2.33
N LYS A 391 0.77 -22.93 -2.56
CA LYS A 391 -0.51 -22.35 -2.12
C LYS A 391 -1.45 -23.40 -1.53
N ILE A 392 -2.31 -22.95 -0.62
CA ILE A 392 -3.33 -23.81 0.04
C ILE A 392 -4.52 -24.05 -0.91
N LYS A 393 -4.92 -23.02 -1.67
CA LYS A 393 -6.09 -23.04 -2.59
C LYS A 393 -5.75 -22.58 -3.99
#